data_a5c60703e73bbd6e166693aba3f04abc
#
_entry.id   a5c60703e73bbd6e166693aba3f04abc
#
_cell.length_a   1.000
_cell.length_b   1.000
_cell.length_c   1.000
_cell.angle_alpha   90.00
_cell.angle_beta   90.00
_cell.angle_gamma   90.00
#
_symmetry.space_group_name_H-M   'P 1'
#
loop_
_entity.id
_entity.type
_entity.pdbx_description
1 polymer ?
#
loop_
_entity_poly.entity_id
_entity_poly.type
_entity_poly.pdbx_seq_one_letter_code
_entity_poly.pdbx_strand_id
1 'polypeptide(L)'
;MKNNILILIIFLILSSKSIAESFKFDTSNIEIKDNGNLILAEKGKATSLDNDLEIEANKFEYSKELDLLKAYGNGLAFILSQNLKIQFDEMIIDQKSSLITATGNIQIFETKKKLSIQTNKINFNRKDNSISSNISSTLIDKNKNVFNVDSFFYETNKNILRIENAKFTDIEGNNFDTTLAYINTKTNKLFGKDVSINLNNKSFNKDNEPRLKGVSLINDEENTDITKGVFTTCKRRNGKCPPWQLSAEKINHDKKKKIINYKNAWLKVYDFPIIYFPKFFHPDPTVKRKSGFLIPTIKNSPNSSNYLNVPYFLALAENKDFTFSPRFYSDDKFLLQTEYRQKNLNSSQISDFSFFKEKNNSTKSHLFYEFDKELYTKNFNESNLNLKIQQSSNDTYLKANRLKSTLIKDKDTLEN
;
A
#
# COMPACT_ATOMS: atom_id res chain seq x y z
N MET A 1 63.19 57.10 14.77
CA MET A 1 62.09 56.11 15.12
C MET A 1 60.68 56.54 14.74
N LYS A 2 60.41 57.75 14.23
CA LYS A 2 59.01 58.16 13.87
C LYS A 2 58.55 57.73 12.45
N ASN A 3 59.43 57.41 11.55
CA ASN A 3 59.02 57.06 10.16
C ASN A 3 58.62 55.60 9.95
N ASN A 4 59.08 54.68 10.83
CA ASN A 4 58.74 53.25 10.68
C ASN A 4 57.36 52.91 11.16
N ILE A 5 56.76 53.70 12.05
CA ILE A 5 55.39 53.51 12.53
C ILE A 5 54.37 53.93 11.46
N LEU A 6 54.65 54.94 10.67
CA LEU A 6 53.82 55.42 9.57
C LEU A 6 53.74 54.41 8.44
N ILE A 7 54.90 53.76 8.12
CA ILE A 7 54.93 52.68 7.11
C ILE A 7 54.18 51.43 7.57
N LEU A 8 54.27 51.08 8.87
CA LEU A 8 53.54 49.96 9.44
C LEU A 8 51.98 50.18 9.43
N ILE A 9 51.51 51.42 9.69
CA ILE A 9 50.10 51.80 9.65
C ILE A 9 49.59 51.79 8.19
N ILE A 10 50.38 52.24 7.22
CA ILE A 10 50.02 52.21 5.80
C ILE A 10 49.93 50.75 5.30
N PHE A 11 50.82 49.84 5.77
CA PHE A 11 50.74 48.42 5.44
C PHE A 11 49.48 47.70 6.08
N LEU A 12 49.00 48.16 7.26
CA LEU A 12 47.81 47.67 7.91
C LEU A 12 46.53 48.18 7.24
N ILE A 13 46.57 49.35 6.58
CA ILE A 13 45.41 49.91 5.88
C ILE A 13 45.25 49.30 4.46
N LEU A 14 46.30 48.75 3.90
CA LEU A 14 46.32 48.09 2.59
C LEU A 14 46.01 46.58 2.66
N SER A 15 45.59 46.05 3.82
CA SER A 15 44.99 44.72 3.86
C SER A 15 43.60 44.80 3.20
N SER A 16 43.59 44.81 1.88
CA SER A 16 42.40 44.54 1.09
C SER A 16 41.82 43.23 1.64
N LYS A 17 40.55 43.28 2.13
CA LYS A 17 39.82 42.06 2.46
C LYS A 17 39.83 41.22 1.19
N SER A 18 40.70 40.26 1.09
CA SER A 18 40.64 39.23 0.08
C SER A 18 39.33 38.48 0.37
N ILE A 19 38.29 38.74 -0.39
CA ILE A 19 37.07 37.94 -0.37
C ILE A 19 37.47 36.59 -0.99
N ALA A 20 37.59 35.57 -0.17
CA ALA A 20 37.91 34.23 -0.63
C ALA A 20 36.84 33.75 -1.60
N GLU A 21 37.24 33.20 -2.72
CA GLU A 21 36.32 32.56 -3.66
C GLU A 21 35.74 31.33 -3.01
N SER A 22 34.40 31.16 -3.05
CA SER A 22 33.70 29.94 -2.50
C SER A 22 33.62 28.82 -3.51
N PHE A 23 33.86 29.09 -4.80
CA PHE A 23 33.83 28.13 -5.90
C PHE A 23 35.08 28.13 -6.76
N LYS A 24 35.45 26.92 -7.21
CA LYS A 24 36.48 26.66 -8.21
C LYS A 24 35.82 26.34 -9.53
N PHE A 25 36.23 26.99 -10.60
CA PHE A 25 35.68 26.79 -11.94
C PHE A 25 36.66 26.02 -12.84
N ASP A 26 36.13 24.98 -13.50
CA ASP A 26 36.76 24.23 -14.57
C ASP A 26 35.85 24.31 -15.79
N THR A 27 36.03 25.32 -16.61
CA THR A 27 35.11 25.71 -17.68
C THR A 27 35.86 26.09 -18.93
N SER A 28 35.20 26.02 -20.09
CA SER A 28 35.82 26.30 -21.39
C SER A 28 36.12 27.79 -21.63
N ASN A 29 35.37 28.68 -20.97
CA ASN A 29 35.53 30.12 -21.08
C ASN A 29 35.21 30.77 -19.74
N ILE A 30 36.05 31.76 -19.33
CA ILE A 30 35.87 32.54 -18.09
C ILE A 30 36.09 34.00 -18.43
N GLU A 31 35.13 34.85 -18.10
CA GLU A 31 35.19 36.29 -18.17
C GLU A 31 35.04 36.89 -16.77
N ILE A 32 35.95 37.79 -16.40
CA ILE A 32 35.91 38.44 -15.09
C ILE A 32 35.55 39.92 -15.30
N LYS A 33 34.48 40.39 -14.63
CA LYS A 33 33.96 41.75 -14.68
C LYS A 33 33.94 42.42 -13.31
N ASP A 34 33.60 43.70 -13.26
CA ASP A 34 33.39 44.47 -12.05
C ASP A 34 34.60 44.41 -11.08
N ASN A 35 35.79 44.70 -11.61
CA ASN A 35 37.06 44.68 -10.85
C ASN A 35 37.31 43.35 -10.12
N GLY A 36 36.86 42.24 -10.71
CA GLY A 36 37.04 40.92 -10.14
C GLY A 36 35.88 40.40 -9.28
N ASN A 37 34.83 41.18 -9.09
CA ASN A 37 33.65 40.76 -8.29
C ASN A 37 32.73 39.82 -9.02
N LEU A 38 32.52 39.93 -10.34
CA LEU A 38 31.63 39.11 -11.15
C LEU A 38 32.44 38.17 -12.05
N ILE A 39 32.23 36.86 -11.88
CA ILE A 39 32.78 35.81 -12.74
C ILE A 39 31.62 35.25 -13.61
N LEU A 40 31.82 35.33 -14.92
CA LEU A 40 30.96 34.68 -15.92
C LEU A 40 31.75 33.49 -16.50
N ALA A 41 31.16 32.30 -16.48
CA ALA A 41 31.78 31.10 -17.02
C ALA A 41 30.83 30.31 -17.90
N GLU A 42 31.37 29.63 -18.89
CA GLU A 42 30.54 28.86 -19.85
C GLU A 42 31.08 27.43 -19.99
N LYS A 43 30.11 26.51 -20.08
CA LYS A 43 30.33 25.07 -20.35
C LYS A 43 31.43 24.44 -19.49
N GLY A 44 31.03 23.85 -18.38
CA GLY A 44 31.99 23.20 -17.50
C GLY A 44 31.41 22.93 -16.12
N LYS A 45 32.29 22.98 -15.12
CA LYS A 45 32.02 22.56 -13.76
C LYS A 45 32.43 23.65 -12.76
N ALA A 46 31.54 23.87 -11.78
CA ALA A 46 31.84 24.66 -10.58
C ALA A 46 31.86 23.71 -9.38
N THR A 47 32.92 23.79 -8.56
CA THR A 47 33.06 22.94 -7.37
C THR A 47 33.21 23.85 -6.15
N SER A 48 32.45 23.57 -5.08
CA SER A 48 32.60 24.27 -3.80
C SER A 48 33.95 23.96 -3.15
N LEU A 49 34.49 24.87 -2.35
CA LEU A 49 35.79 24.69 -1.70
C LEU A 49 35.86 23.49 -0.75
N ASP A 50 34.72 23.12 -0.14
CA ASP A 50 34.60 21.92 0.69
C ASP A 50 34.52 20.61 -0.13
N ASN A 51 34.56 20.71 -1.48
CA ASN A 51 34.40 19.61 -2.43
C ASN A 51 33.15 18.77 -2.25
N ASP A 52 32.10 19.26 -1.54
CA ASP A 52 30.84 18.54 -1.33
C ASP A 52 29.83 18.81 -2.43
N LEU A 53 29.83 20.01 -3.02
CA LEU A 53 28.90 20.41 -4.08
C LEU A 53 29.67 20.59 -5.41
N GLU A 54 29.30 19.79 -6.39
CA GLU A 54 29.76 19.88 -7.78
C GLU A 54 28.60 20.19 -8.70
N ILE A 55 28.75 21.16 -9.61
CA ILE A 55 27.68 21.60 -10.51
C ILE A 55 28.22 21.66 -11.92
N GLU A 56 27.59 20.99 -12.83
CA GLU A 56 27.81 21.06 -14.27
C GLU A 56 26.68 21.87 -14.91
N ALA A 57 26.98 22.87 -15.75
CA ALA A 57 25.98 23.68 -16.43
C ALA A 57 26.50 24.34 -17.68
N ASN A 58 25.60 24.88 -18.51
CA ASN A 58 26.00 25.60 -19.71
C ASN A 58 26.54 27.01 -19.42
N LYS A 59 26.08 27.68 -18.37
CA LYS A 59 26.47 29.03 -17.97
C LYS A 59 26.48 29.17 -16.45
N PHE A 60 27.41 29.96 -15.97
CA PHE A 60 27.58 30.33 -14.58
C PHE A 60 27.73 31.86 -14.44
N GLU A 61 27.11 32.41 -13.39
CA GLU A 61 27.30 33.78 -12.92
C GLU A 61 27.60 33.71 -11.43
N TYR A 62 28.80 34.14 -11.03
CA TYR A 62 29.21 34.14 -9.62
C TYR A 62 29.59 35.55 -9.16
N SER A 63 28.84 36.05 -8.18
CA SER A 63 29.18 37.31 -7.49
C SER A 63 29.91 37.01 -6.21
N LYS A 64 31.17 37.46 -6.10
CA LYS A 64 32.02 37.26 -4.91
C LYS A 64 31.51 38.06 -3.72
N GLU A 65 31.06 39.30 -3.94
CA GLU A 65 30.54 40.17 -2.87
C GLU A 65 29.26 39.58 -2.23
N LEU A 66 28.33 39.08 -3.05
CA LEU A 66 27.12 38.45 -2.59
C LEU A 66 27.34 37.02 -2.13
N ASP A 67 28.42 36.36 -2.56
CA ASP A 67 28.70 34.93 -2.44
C ASP A 67 27.57 34.09 -3.01
N LEU A 68 27.12 34.49 -4.21
CA LEU A 68 25.97 33.95 -4.90
C LEU A 68 26.39 33.37 -6.25
N LEU A 69 26.14 32.06 -6.44
CA LEU A 69 26.34 31.37 -7.72
C LEU A 69 25.01 31.09 -8.36
N LYS A 70 24.87 31.45 -9.64
CA LYS A 70 23.79 31.05 -10.49
C LYS A 70 24.28 30.14 -11.59
N ALA A 71 23.58 29.03 -11.85
CA ALA A 71 23.89 28.08 -12.90
C ALA A 71 22.69 27.86 -13.79
N TYR A 72 22.88 27.85 -15.12
CA TYR A 72 21.82 27.81 -16.10
C TYR A 72 22.05 26.74 -17.17
N GLY A 73 20.93 26.12 -17.60
CA GLY A 73 20.83 25.29 -18.80
C GLY A 73 21.38 23.88 -18.64
N ASN A 74 20.50 22.89 -18.70
CA ASN A 74 20.81 21.45 -18.58
C ASN A 74 21.73 21.13 -17.41
N GLY A 75 21.44 21.72 -16.25
CA GLY A 75 22.30 21.65 -15.09
C GLY A 75 22.22 20.30 -14.37
N LEU A 76 23.35 19.89 -13.81
CA LEU A 76 23.50 18.68 -13.01
C LEU A 76 24.33 19.01 -11.79
N ALA A 77 23.74 18.87 -10.59
CA ALA A 77 24.43 19.06 -9.33
C ALA A 77 24.59 17.74 -8.58
N PHE A 78 25.75 17.55 -7.96
CA PHE A 78 26.06 16.42 -7.09
C PHE A 78 26.40 16.95 -5.70
N ILE A 79 25.69 16.41 -4.69
CA ILE A 79 25.96 16.63 -3.27
C ILE A 79 26.51 15.32 -2.73
N LEU A 80 27.84 15.25 -2.62
CA LEU A 80 28.56 14.01 -2.38
C LEU A 80 28.31 13.42 -1.01
N SER A 81 28.26 14.23 0.03
CA SER A 81 27.95 13.81 1.40
C SER A 81 26.57 13.16 1.54
N GLN A 82 25.60 13.60 0.71
CA GLN A 82 24.22 13.13 0.73
C GLN A 82 23.92 12.06 -0.32
N ASN A 83 24.86 11.78 -1.23
CA ASN A 83 24.67 10.93 -2.42
C ASN A 83 23.47 11.36 -3.28
N LEU A 84 23.28 12.67 -3.39
CA LEU A 84 22.23 13.30 -4.16
C LEU A 84 22.75 13.73 -5.52
N LYS A 85 21.95 13.46 -6.55
CA LYS A 85 22.11 13.96 -7.91
C LYS A 85 20.87 14.77 -8.25
N ILE A 86 21.01 16.03 -8.65
CA ILE A 86 19.92 16.95 -8.93
C ILE A 86 20.07 17.47 -10.35
N GLN A 87 19.14 17.18 -11.22
CA GLN A 87 19.01 17.77 -12.54
C GLN A 87 18.10 18.99 -12.44
N PHE A 88 18.41 20.05 -13.20
CA PHE A 88 17.70 21.34 -13.14
C PHE A 88 17.88 22.17 -14.42
N ASP A 89 16.98 23.14 -14.64
CA ASP A 89 17.17 24.15 -15.69
C ASP A 89 17.91 25.38 -15.15
N GLU A 90 17.60 25.84 -13.94
CA GLU A 90 18.25 26.92 -13.23
C GLU A 90 18.49 26.55 -11.76
N MET A 91 19.67 26.93 -11.23
CA MET A 91 20.02 26.76 -9.82
C MET A 91 20.68 28.01 -9.29
N ILE A 92 20.27 28.46 -8.11
CA ILE A 92 20.81 29.57 -7.37
C ILE A 92 21.35 29.04 -6.03
N ILE A 93 22.65 29.29 -5.76
CA ILE A 93 23.28 28.89 -4.52
C ILE A 93 23.71 30.17 -3.79
N ASP A 94 23.08 30.41 -2.64
CA ASP A 94 23.48 31.45 -1.70
C ASP A 94 24.28 30.80 -0.57
N GLN A 95 25.59 31.02 -0.61
CA GLN A 95 26.52 30.45 0.36
C GLN A 95 26.38 31.11 1.74
N LYS A 96 26.01 32.39 1.80
CA LYS A 96 25.80 33.09 3.10
C LYS A 96 24.66 32.53 3.88
N SER A 97 23.53 32.26 3.22
CA SER A 97 22.38 31.63 3.85
C SER A 97 22.45 30.10 3.86
N SER A 98 23.36 29.50 3.08
CA SER A 98 23.48 28.05 2.84
C SER A 98 22.22 27.47 2.18
N LEU A 99 21.55 28.27 1.36
CA LEU A 99 20.32 27.89 0.65
C LEU A 99 20.62 27.66 -0.83
N ILE A 100 20.16 26.53 -1.36
CA ILE A 100 20.14 26.21 -2.78
C ILE A 100 18.69 26.22 -3.23
N THR A 101 18.37 27.02 -4.23
CA THR A 101 17.05 27.01 -4.90
C THR A 101 17.24 26.53 -6.32
N ALA A 102 16.51 25.50 -6.74
CA ALA A 102 16.52 25.06 -8.12
C ALA A 102 15.11 25.12 -8.72
N THR A 103 15.04 25.43 -10.02
CA THR A 103 13.78 25.56 -10.77
C THR A 103 13.89 24.91 -12.15
N GLY A 104 12.75 24.49 -12.68
CA GLY A 104 12.59 23.89 -14.02
C GLY A 104 13.03 22.44 -14.10
N ASN A 105 12.13 21.56 -14.49
CA ASN A 105 12.35 20.13 -14.79
C ASN A 105 13.26 19.38 -13.78
N ILE A 106 13.02 19.58 -12.49
CA ILE A 106 13.89 19.03 -11.46
C ILE A 106 13.70 17.53 -11.31
N GLN A 107 14.81 16.79 -11.33
CA GLN A 107 14.87 15.38 -10.99
C GLN A 107 15.94 15.17 -9.93
N ILE A 108 15.55 14.70 -8.75
CA ILE A 108 16.43 14.35 -7.65
C ILE A 108 16.55 12.84 -7.58
N PHE A 109 17.77 12.33 -7.52
CA PHE A 109 18.06 10.92 -7.31
C PHE A 109 18.93 10.76 -6.07
N GLU A 110 18.43 10.03 -5.09
CA GLU A 110 19.23 9.55 -3.98
C GLU A 110 19.64 8.10 -4.22
N THR A 111 20.90 7.91 -4.60
CA THR A 111 21.39 6.63 -5.13
C THR A 111 21.39 5.52 -4.08
N LYS A 112 21.76 5.81 -2.83
CA LYS A 112 21.79 4.79 -1.76
C LYS A 112 20.43 4.30 -1.34
N LYS A 113 19.42 5.18 -1.30
CA LYS A 113 18.06 4.84 -0.86
C LYS A 113 17.13 4.54 -2.03
N LYS A 114 17.63 4.70 -3.27
CA LYS A 114 16.83 4.51 -4.50
C LYS A 114 15.52 5.33 -4.49
N LEU A 115 15.60 6.56 -3.98
CA LEU A 115 14.51 7.53 -3.98
C LEU A 115 14.68 8.45 -5.19
N SER A 116 13.62 8.63 -5.97
CA SER A 116 13.55 9.59 -7.06
C SER A 116 12.43 10.60 -6.79
N ILE A 117 12.69 11.89 -7.01
CA ILE A 117 11.72 12.97 -6.84
C ILE A 117 11.71 13.80 -8.12
N GLN A 118 10.53 14.05 -8.67
CA GLN A 118 10.30 14.93 -9.81
C GLN A 118 9.44 16.11 -9.39
N THR A 119 9.86 17.32 -9.71
CA THR A 119 9.17 18.57 -9.37
C THR A 119 9.65 19.71 -10.26
N ASN A 120 9.08 20.92 -10.12
CA ASN A 120 9.51 22.11 -10.86
C ASN A 120 10.23 23.15 -9.99
N LYS A 121 10.23 22.98 -8.66
CA LYS A 121 10.96 23.87 -7.75
C LYS A 121 11.34 23.17 -6.46
N ILE A 122 12.55 23.38 -6.00
CA ILE A 122 13.03 22.94 -4.69
C ILE A 122 13.77 24.03 -3.96
N ASN A 123 13.76 23.94 -2.63
CA ASN A 123 14.66 24.63 -1.73
C ASN A 123 15.44 23.57 -0.95
N PHE A 124 16.76 23.63 -1.01
CA PHE A 124 17.64 22.78 -0.23
C PHE A 124 18.43 23.64 0.77
N ASN A 125 18.18 23.42 2.04
CA ASN A 125 18.92 24.06 3.14
C ASN A 125 20.09 23.14 3.53
N ARG A 126 21.33 23.57 3.25
CA ARG A 126 22.54 22.80 3.54
C ARG A 126 22.85 22.72 5.04
N LYS A 127 22.41 23.70 5.87
CA LYS A 127 22.62 23.68 7.33
C LYS A 127 21.86 22.54 7.98
N ASP A 128 20.59 22.38 7.59
CA ASP A 128 19.68 21.37 8.16
C ASP A 128 19.65 20.08 7.36
N ASN A 129 20.33 20.06 6.18
CA ASN A 129 20.25 18.97 5.23
C ASN A 129 18.81 18.61 4.85
N SER A 130 17.99 19.64 4.58
CA SER A 130 16.57 19.48 4.26
C SER A 130 16.24 19.96 2.85
N ILE A 131 15.50 19.17 2.11
CA ILE A 131 14.97 19.48 0.77
C ILE A 131 13.47 19.63 0.87
N SER A 132 12.91 20.70 0.30
CA SER A 132 11.48 20.93 0.31
C SER A 132 10.94 21.44 -1.02
N SER A 133 9.67 21.16 -1.26
CA SER A 133 8.89 21.72 -2.35
C SER A 133 7.46 21.99 -1.88
N ASN A 134 6.92 23.16 -2.25
CA ASN A 134 5.54 23.55 -1.97
C ASN A 134 4.65 23.43 -3.22
N ILE A 135 5.10 22.73 -4.23
CA ILE A 135 4.36 22.48 -5.46
C ILE A 135 4.25 21.00 -5.72
N SER A 136 3.26 20.64 -6.53
CA SER A 136 2.99 19.25 -6.87
C SER A 136 4.25 18.53 -7.34
N SER A 137 4.47 17.36 -6.77
CA SER A 137 5.69 16.56 -6.96
C SER A 137 5.34 15.08 -7.07
N THR A 138 6.14 14.36 -7.83
CA THR A 138 6.04 12.90 -7.94
C THR A 138 7.28 12.26 -7.32
N LEU A 139 7.08 11.34 -6.39
CA LEU A 139 8.13 10.61 -5.71
C LEU A 139 8.02 9.13 -6.03
N ILE A 140 9.16 8.47 -6.21
CA ILE A 140 9.23 7.02 -6.45
C ILE A 140 10.19 6.44 -5.43
N ASP A 141 9.69 5.50 -4.61
CA ASP A 141 10.49 4.84 -3.58
C ASP A 141 11.24 3.60 -4.11
N LYS A 142 12.04 2.97 -3.23
CA LYS A 142 12.81 1.74 -3.56
C LYS A 142 11.93 0.57 -4.00
N ASN A 143 10.66 0.53 -3.59
CA ASN A 143 9.68 -0.51 -3.91
C ASN A 143 8.89 -0.17 -5.18
N LYS A 144 9.23 0.93 -5.88
CA LYS A 144 8.54 1.45 -7.06
C LYS A 144 7.11 1.96 -6.78
N ASN A 145 6.77 2.26 -5.53
CA ASN A 145 5.54 2.96 -5.22
C ASN A 145 5.65 4.40 -5.74
N VAL A 146 4.62 4.86 -6.44
CA VAL A 146 4.56 6.20 -7.03
C VAL A 146 3.64 7.07 -6.18
N PHE A 147 4.21 8.11 -5.56
CA PHE A 147 3.50 9.08 -4.72
C PHE A 147 3.35 10.39 -5.50
N ASN A 148 2.11 10.84 -5.69
CA ASN A 148 1.81 12.19 -6.15
C ASN A 148 1.40 13.01 -4.93
N VAL A 149 2.09 14.12 -4.68
CA VAL A 149 1.96 14.92 -3.47
C VAL A 149 1.83 16.40 -3.81
N ASP A 150 1.16 17.17 -2.96
CA ASP A 150 1.07 18.62 -3.13
C ASP A 150 2.34 19.33 -2.64
N SER A 151 2.95 18.82 -1.58
CA SER A 151 4.19 19.32 -1.00
C SER A 151 4.99 18.21 -0.35
N PHE A 152 6.30 18.43 -0.21
CA PHE A 152 7.15 17.54 0.59
C PHE A 152 8.22 18.31 1.35
N PHE A 153 8.69 17.72 2.44
CA PHE A 153 9.84 18.13 3.24
C PHE A 153 10.66 16.90 3.61
N TYR A 154 11.91 16.86 3.15
CA TYR A 154 12.80 15.72 3.32
C TYR A 154 14.02 16.07 4.14
N GLU A 155 14.14 15.53 5.34
CA GLU A 155 15.33 15.61 6.20
C GLU A 155 16.27 14.42 5.87
N THR A 156 17.23 14.66 5.01
CA THR A 156 18.09 13.59 4.46
C THR A 156 18.93 12.88 5.53
N ASN A 157 19.42 13.62 6.54
CA ASN A 157 20.20 13.08 7.66
C ASN A 157 19.36 12.20 8.61
N LYS A 158 18.10 12.57 8.81
CA LYS A 158 17.15 11.79 9.65
C LYS A 158 16.48 10.67 8.87
N ASN A 159 16.61 10.66 7.55
CA ASN A 159 15.91 9.75 6.65
C ASN A 159 14.38 9.86 6.75
N ILE A 160 13.86 11.05 7.04
CA ILE A 160 12.41 11.30 7.20
C ILE A 160 11.93 12.19 6.07
N LEU A 161 11.02 11.66 5.29
CA LEU A 161 10.29 12.36 4.24
C LEU A 161 8.86 12.59 4.71
N ARG A 162 8.47 13.85 4.90
CA ARG A 162 7.10 14.29 5.16
C ARG A 162 6.45 14.68 3.83
N ILE A 163 5.25 14.19 3.59
CA ILE A 163 4.47 14.47 2.38
C ILE A 163 3.04 14.86 2.75
N GLU A 164 2.44 15.78 1.99
CA GLU A 164 1.10 16.27 2.21
C GLU A 164 0.20 15.97 1.02
N ASN A 165 -1.08 15.63 1.30
CA ASN A 165 -2.11 15.27 0.32
C ASN A 165 -1.60 14.23 -0.69
N ALA A 166 -1.00 13.17 -0.15
CA ALA A 166 -0.37 12.14 -0.96
C ALA A 166 -1.40 11.15 -1.52
N LYS A 167 -1.30 10.93 -2.82
CA LYS A 167 -1.98 9.84 -3.53
C LYS A 167 -0.92 8.90 -4.06
N PHE A 168 -1.04 7.61 -3.75
CA PHE A 168 -0.09 6.63 -4.26
C PHE A 168 -0.75 5.30 -4.59
N THR A 169 -0.13 4.59 -5.51
CA THR A 169 -0.51 3.24 -5.90
C THR A 169 0.61 2.29 -5.53
N ASP A 170 0.28 1.22 -4.80
CA ASP A 170 1.24 0.18 -4.47
C ASP A 170 1.44 -0.82 -5.63
N ILE A 171 2.38 -1.74 -5.46
CA ILE A 171 2.69 -2.77 -6.47
C ILE A 171 1.54 -3.74 -6.73
N GLU A 172 0.58 -3.86 -5.80
CA GLU A 172 -0.61 -4.69 -5.92
C GLU A 172 -1.75 -3.97 -6.64
N GLY A 173 -1.59 -2.67 -6.92
CA GLY A 173 -2.58 -1.82 -7.57
C GLY A 173 -3.64 -1.27 -6.62
N ASN A 174 -3.37 -1.24 -5.32
CA ASN A 174 -4.21 -0.56 -4.35
C ASN A 174 -3.91 0.95 -4.40
N ASN A 175 -4.97 1.78 -4.38
CA ASN A 175 -4.83 3.22 -4.39
C ASN A 175 -5.05 3.79 -2.99
N PHE A 176 -4.09 4.57 -2.54
CA PHE A 176 -4.06 5.21 -1.23
C PHE A 176 -4.18 6.72 -1.38
N ASP A 177 -5.00 7.31 -0.51
CA ASP A 177 -5.08 8.76 -0.30
C ASP A 177 -4.81 9.04 1.17
N THR A 178 -3.97 10.04 1.48
CA THR A 178 -3.69 10.48 2.86
C THR A 178 -3.42 11.97 2.91
N THR A 179 -3.91 12.63 3.96
CA THR A 179 -3.70 14.08 4.14
C THR A 179 -2.27 14.42 4.54
N LEU A 180 -1.63 13.54 5.31
CA LEU A 180 -0.27 13.69 5.78
C LEU A 180 0.38 12.33 5.93
N ALA A 181 1.60 12.18 5.41
CA ALA A 181 2.38 10.99 5.71
C ALA A 181 3.85 11.29 6.01
N TYR A 182 4.46 10.40 6.78
CA TYR A 182 5.89 10.37 7.06
C TYR A 182 6.45 9.04 6.58
N ILE A 183 7.51 9.09 5.80
CA ILE A 183 8.19 7.91 5.27
C ILE A 183 9.62 7.91 5.80
N ASN A 184 10.01 6.83 6.46
CA ASN A 184 11.41 6.60 6.75
C ASN A 184 12.07 5.98 5.51
N THR A 185 12.89 6.77 4.80
CA THR A 185 13.48 6.38 3.52
C THR A 185 14.53 5.27 3.63
N LYS A 186 15.05 5.00 4.84
CA LYS A 186 15.97 3.89 5.12
C LYS A 186 15.25 2.56 5.32
N THR A 187 14.19 2.56 6.15
CA THR A 187 13.43 1.36 6.52
C THR A 187 12.17 1.16 5.68
N ASN A 188 11.78 2.16 4.91
CA ASN A 188 10.54 2.20 4.13
C ASN A 188 9.26 2.10 4.97
N LYS A 189 9.35 2.43 6.26
CA LYS A 189 8.20 2.48 7.15
C LYS A 189 7.43 3.76 6.89
N LEU A 190 6.13 3.63 6.62
CA LEU A 190 5.21 4.73 6.36
C LEU A 190 4.24 4.88 7.53
N PHE A 191 4.07 6.10 7.99
CA PHE A 191 2.99 6.53 8.86
C PHE A 191 2.09 7.49 8.08
N GLY A 192 0.79 7.20 7.99
CA GLY A 192 -0.21 8.05 7.31
C GLY A 192 -1.31 8.48 8.28
N LYS A 193 -1.86 9.69 8.05
CA LYS A 193 -3.01 10.23 8.76
C LYS A 193 -4.18 10.42 7.79
N ASP A 194 -5.41 10.15 8.28
CA ASP A 194 -6.65 10.27 7.50
C ASP A 194 -6.59 9.50 6.17
N VAL A 195 -6.40 8.20 6.30
CA VAL A 195 -6.10 7.31 5.16
C VAL A 195 -7.38 6.76 4.55
N SER A 196 -7.45 6.79 3.23
CA SER A 196 -8.46 6.12 2.41
C SER A 196 -7.78 5.19 1.40
N ILE A 197 -8.16 3.93 1.38
CA ILE A 197 -7.57 2.90 0.52
C ILE A 197 -8.67 2.32 -0.36
N ASN A 198 -8.48 2.38 -1.67
CA ASN A 198 -9.29 1.65 -2.63
C ASN A 198 -8.51 0.40 -3.03
N LEU A 199 -8.98 -0.75 -2.60
CA LEU A 199 -8.31 -2.02 -2.86
C LEU A 199 -8.50 -2.46 -4.31
N ASN A 200 -7.50 -3.13 -4.85
CA ASN A 200 -7.57 -3.69 -6.19
C ASN A 200 -8.70 -4.73 -6.30
N ASN A 201 -9.53 -4.58 -7.34
CA ASN A 201 -10.75 -5.37 -7.49
C ASN A 201 -10.52 -6.78 -8.05
N LYS A 202 -9.29 -7.17 -8.42
CA LYS A 202 -8.99 -8.47 -9.05
C LYS A 202 -9.41 -9.69 -8.22
N SER A 203 -9.37 -9.57 -6.89
CA SER A 203 -9.72 -10.65 -5.96
C SER A 203 -11.16 -10.58 -5.44
N PHE A 204 -11.94 -9.62 -5.91
CA PHE A 204 -13.33 -9.40 -5.50
C PHE A 204 -14.28 -9.61 -6.68
N ASN A 205 -15.58 -9.71 -6.39
CA ASN A 205 -16.58 -9.73 -7.45
C ASN A 205 -16.55 -8.39 -8.22
N LYS A 206 -16.73 -8.43 -9.55
CA LYS A 206 -16.70 -7.25 -10.45
C LYS A 206 -17.64 -6.11 -10.01
N ASP A 207 -18.71 -6.45 -9.30
CA ASP A 207 -19.68 -5.51 -8.77
C ASP A 207 -19.30 -4.87 -7.43
N ASN A 208 -18.20 -5.28 -6.82
CA ASN A 208 -17.72 -4.77 -5.55
C ASN A 208 -16.76 -3.59 -5.73
N GLU A 209 -16.78 -2.66 -4.77
CA GLU A 209 -15.83 -1.56 -4.64
C GLU A 209 -15.16 -1.64 -3.26
N PRO A 210 -14.21 -2.57 -3.08
CA PRO A 210 -13.58 -2.80 -1.79
C PRO A 210 -12.76 -1.59 -1.38
N ARG A 211 -13.03 -1.08 -0.18
CA ARG A 211 -12.34 0.08 0.36
C ARG A 211 -12.23 0.05 1.86
N LEU A 212 -11.19 0.72 2.34
CA LEU A 212 -10.84 0.84 3.73
C LEU A 212 -10.55 2.32 4.05
N LYS A 213 -11.04 2.81 5.17
CA LYS A 213 -10.70 4.13 5.71
C LYS A 213 -10.16 3.96 7.12
N GLY A 214 -9.26 4.84 7.55
CA GLY A 214 -8.74 4.85 8.90
C GLY A 214 -8.20 6.21 9.31
N VAL A 215 -8.15 6.46 10.60
CA VAL A 215 -7.59 7.70 11.15
C VAL A 215 -6.07 7.71 11.01
N SER A 216 -5.43 6.57 11.18
CA SER A 216 -4.00 6.43 10.97
C SER A 216 -3.65 5.08 10.36
N LEU A 217 -2.55 5.08 9.62
CA LEU A 217 -1.94 3.91 8.99
C LEU A 217 -0.48 3.82 9.42
N ILE A 218 -0.02 2.65 9.80
CA ILE A 218 1.39 2.32 9.90
C ILE A 218 1.63 1.14 8.95
N ASN A 219 2.52 1.33 7.98
CA ASN A 219 2.83 0.32 6.99
C ASN A 219 4.33 0.07 6.96
N ASP A 220 4.72 -1.20 7.06
CA ASP A 220 6.08 -1.67 6.87
C ASP A 220 6.11 -2.93 5.98
N GLU A 221 7.26 -3.59 5.87
CA GLU A 221 7.43 -4.77 5.01
C GLU A 221 6.58 -5.97 5.45
N GLU A 222 6.32 -6.11 6.76
CA GLU A 222 5.62 -7.25 7.33
C GLU A 222 4.14 -6.98 7.64
N ASN A 223 3.82 -5.74 8.04
CA ASN A 223 2.50 -5.40 8.58
C ASN A 223 1.94 -4.11 8.00
N THR A 224 0.62 -4.05 7.94
CA THR A 224 -0.14 -2.81 7.79
C THR A 224 -1.13 -2.70 8.96
N ASP A 225 -0.91 -1.72 9.82
CA ASP A 225 -1.78 -1.42 10.96
C ASP A 225 -2.63 -0.19 10.68
N ILE A 226 -3.95 -0.29 10.87
CA ILE A 226 -4.90 0.80 10.69
C ILE A 226 -5.69 1.00 11.98
N THR A 227 -5.74 2.24 12.46
CA THR A 227 -6.47 2.62 13.67
C THR A 227 -7.82 3.19 13.29
N LYS A 228 -8.88 2.81 14.04
CA LYS A 228 -10.28 3.20 13.79
C LYS A 228 -10.66 2.97 12.31
N GLY A 229 -10.39 1.73 11.86
CA GLY A 229 -10.59 1.33 10.48
C GLY A 229 -12.06 1.00 10.18
N VAL A 230 -12.51 1.35 8.97
CA VAL A 230 -13.82 0.98 8.43
C VAL A 230 -13.62 0.36 7.07
N PHE A 231 -14.03 -0.90 6.94
CA PHE A 231 -13.94 -1.69 5.71
C PHE A 231 -15.33 -1.98 5.14
N THR A 232 -15.48 -1.92 3.83
CA THR A 232 -16.66 -2.37 3.08
C THR A 232 -16.29 -2.77 1.66
N THR A 233 -17.10 -3.64 1.05
CA THR A 233 -17.00 -3.97 -0.39
C THR A 233 -18.18 -3.43 -1.20
N CYS A 234 -19.13 -2.74 -0.57
CA CYS A 234 -20.31 -2.22 -1.25
C CYS A 234 -19.97 -1.15 -2.28
N LYS A 235 -20.73 -1.09 -3.38
CA LYS A 235 -20.67 0.04 -4.33
C LYS A 235 -20.88 1.37 -3.62
N ARG A 236 -20.21 2.41 -4.10
CA ARG A 236 -20.44 3.78 -3.64
C ARG A 236 -21.85 4.22 -4.00
N ARG A 237 -22.51 4.84 -3.05
CA ARG A 237 -23.87 5.34 -3.18
C ARG A 237 -23.83 6.83 -2.81
N ASN A 238 -24.09 7.70 -3.77
CA ASN A 238 -24.01 9.17 -3.61
C ASN A 238 -24.56 9.64 -2.26
N GLY A 239 -23.66 9.99 -1.32
CA GLY A 239 -23.98 10.47 0.02
C GLY A 239 -24.67 9.48 0.98
N LYS A 240 -24.90 8.22 0.58
CA LYS A 240 -25.54 7.21 1.41
C LYS A 240 -24.51 6.24 2.01
N CYS A 241 -24.73 5.83 3.27
CA CYS A 241 -23.94 4.80 3.93
C CYS A 241 -23.97 3.48 3.15
N PRO A 242 -22.87 2.70 3.17
CA PRO A 242 -22.88 1.39 2.56
C PRO A 242 -23.88 0.47 3.25
N PRO A 243 -24.52 -0.47 2.51
CA PRO A 243 -25.44 -1.45 3.12
C PRO A 243 -24.83 -2.22 4.28
N TRP A 244 -23.53 -2.51 4.23
CA TRP A 244 -22.79 -3.09 5.35
C TRP A 244 -21.36 -2.52 5.43
N GLN A 245 -20.84 -2.50 6.64
CA GLN A 245 -19.44 -2.14 6.92
C GLN A 245 -18.94 -2.84 8.18
N LEU A 246 -17.64 -3.12 8.21
CA LEU A 246 -16.94 -3.62 9.37
C LEU A 246 -16.10 -2.47 9.94
N SER A 247 -16.46 -1.99 11.13
CA SER A 247 -15.78 -0.91 11.84
C SER A 247 -14.98 -1.51 12.98
N ALA A 248 -13.68 -1.24 13.09
CA ALA A 248 -12.81 -1.81 14.12
C ALA A 248 -11.91 -0.75 14.76
N GLU A 249 -11.57 -0.94 16.02
CA GLU A 249 -10.60 -0.10 16.73
C GLU A 249 -9.22 -0.22 16.09
N LYS A 250 -8.82 -1.46 15.76
CA LYS A 250 -7.57 -1.76 15.06
C LYS A 250 -7.78 -2.83 14.01
N ILE A 251 -7.22 -2.60 12.82
CA ILE A 251 -7.12 -3.57 11.73
C ILE A 251 -5.63 -3.80 11.48
N ASN A 252 -5.20 -5.06 11.52
CA ASN A 252 -3.81 -5.45 11.24
C ASN A 252 -3.79 -6.45 10.09
N HIS A 253 -3.11 -6.12 9.01
CA HIS A 253 -2.80 -7.02 7.92
C HIS A 253 -1.40 -7.58 8.11
N ASP A 254 -1.29 -8.84 8.53
CA ASP A 254 -0.06 -9.62 8.57
C ASP A 254 0.22 -10.13 7.14
N LYS A 255 1.12 -9.47 6.44
CA LYS A 255 1.44 -9.75 5.03
C LYS A 255 2.13 -11.11 4.87
N LYS A 256 2.90 -11.53 5.86
CA LYS A 256 3.62 -12.81 5.85
C LYS A 256 2.65 -13.98 6.01
N LYS A 257 1.73 -13.91 6.97
CA LYS A 257 0.68 -14.93 7.18
C LYS A 257 -0.49 -14.78 6.22
N LYS A 258 -0.60 -13.65 5.52
CA LYS A 258 -1.73 -13.29 4.67
C LYS A 258 -3.06 -13.38 5.41
N ILE A 259 -3.12 -12.72 6.57
CA ILE A 259 -4.29 -12.65 7.45
C ILE A 259 -4.58 -11.20 7.77
N ILE A 260 -5.85 -10.84 7.75
CA ILE A 260 -6.35 -9.56 8.25
C ILE A 260 -7.04 -9.79 9.59
N ASN A 261 -6.48 -9.21 10.65
CA ASN A 261 -6.97 -9.31 12.02
C ASN A 261 -7.71 -8.02 12.39
N TYR A 262 -8.80 -8.16 13.12
CA TYR A 262 -9.62 -7.08 13.63
C TYR A 262 -9.71 -7.17 15.15
N LYS A 263 -9.54 -6.03 15.82
CA LYS A 263 -9.75 -5.90 17.25
C LYS A 263 -10.91 -4.95 17.53
N ASN A 264 -11.81 -5.36 18.43
CA ASN A 264 -13.00 -4.60 18.82
C ASN A 264 -13.81 -4.15 17.58
N ALA A 265 -14.26 -5.12 16.78
CA ALA A 265 -14.93 -4.87 15.53
C ALA A 265 -16.46 -4.97 15.65
N TRP A 266 -17.13 -4.08 14.96
CA TRP A 266 -18.59 -4.08 14.81
C TRP A 266 -18.97 -4.29 13.35
N LEU A 267 -19.76 -5.30 13.08
CA LEU A 267 -20.49 -5.38 11.82
C LEU A 267 -21.69 -4.44 11.91
N LYS A 268 -21.74 -3.46 11.01
CA LYS A 268 -22.82 -2.49 10.91
C LYS A 268 -23.60 -2.70 9.62
N VAL A 269 -24.92 -2.59 9.70
CA VAL A 269 -25.84 -2.61 8.55
C VAL A 269 -26.57 -1.27 8.54
N TYR A 270 -26.40 -0.47 7.48
CA TYR A 270 -26.89 0.91 7.38
C TYR A 270 -26.54 1.75 8.63
N ASP A 271 -25.27 1.66 9.09
CA ASP A 271 -24.69 2.29 10.30
C ASP A 271 -25.21 1.74 11.65
N PHE A 272 -26.19 0.87 11.70
CA PHE A 272 -26.63 0.23 12.94
C PHE A 272 -25.68 -0.92 13.30
N PRO A 273 -25.10 -0.94 14.52
CA PRO A 273 -24.26 -2.03 14.98
C PRO A 273 -25.11 -3.28 15.24
N ILE A 274 -24.81 -4.37 14.52
CA ILE A 274 -25.58 -5.62 14.61
C ILE A 274 -24.81 -6.67 15.39
N ILE A 275 -23.50 -6.84 15.13
CA ILE A 275 -22.70 -7.90 15.74
C ILE A 275 -21.37 -7.31 16.19
N TYR A 276 -20.98 -7.62 17.44
CA TYR A 276 -19.69 -7.28 18.00
C TYR A 276 -18.75 -8.48 18.00
N PHE A 277 -17.51 -8.24 17.55
CA PHE A 277 -16.42 -9.20 17.55
C PHE A 277 -15.25 -8.63 18.37
N PRO A 278 -14.95 -9.17 19.57
CA PRO A 278 -13.77 -8.74 20.35
C PRO A 278 -12.46 -8.96 19.56
N LYS A 279 -12.38 -10.10 18.88
CA LYS A 279 -11.34 -10.47 17.92
C LYS A 279 -11.99 -11.20 16.76
N PHE A 280 -11.60 -10.82 15.56
CA PHE A 280 -12.04 -11.45 14.33
C PHE A 280 -10.88 -11.47 13.35
N PHE A 281 -10.80 -12.47 12.50
CA PHE A 281 -9.83 -12.51 11.43
C PHE A 281 -10.41 -13.16 10.18
N HIS A 282 -9.88 -12.80 9.03
CA HIS A 282 -10.14 -13.50 7.78
C HIS A 282 -8.86 -13.53 6.94
N PRO A 283 -8.76 -14.47 5.98
CA PRO A 283 -7.66 -14.49 5.04
C PRO A 283 -7.65 -13.23 4.18
N ASP A 284 -6.45 -12.83 3.77
CA ASP A 284 -6.27 -11.82 2.73
C ASP A 284 -7.00 -12.27 1.44
N PRO A 285 -7.68 -11.37 0.70
CA PRO A 285 -8.40 -11.70 -0.52
C PRO A 285 -7.55 -12.36 -1.62
N THR A 286 -6.23 -12.20 -1.59
CA THR A 286 -5.31 -12.85 -2.53
C THR A 286 -5.09 -14.34 -2.25
N VAL A 287 -5.49 -14.83 -1.07
CA VAL A 287 -5.33 -16.22 -0.68
C VAL A 287 -6.46 -17.05 -1.25
N LYS A 288 -6.15 -17.90 -2.22
CA LYS A 288 -7.16 -18.76 -2.88
C LYS A 288 -7.80 -19.79 -1.93
N ARG A 289 -7.03 -20.32 -0.94
CA ARG A 289 -7.51 -21.37 -0.02
C ARG A 289 -6.89 -21.16 1.36
N LYS A 290 -7.68 -20.73 2.32
CA LYS A 290 -7.28 -20.64 3.73
C LYS A 290 -8.49 -20.90 4.63
N SER A 291 -8.25 -21.63 5.73
CA SER A 291 -9.27 -21.85 6.75
C SER A 291 -9.75 -20.54 7.35
N GLY A 292 -11.07 -20.41 7.52
CA GLY A 292 -11.67 -19.23 8.10
C GLY A 292 -13.18 -19.20 7.96
N PHE A 293 -13.83 -18.27 8.65
CA PHE A 293 -15.25 -18.02 8.49
C PHE A 293 -15.57 -17.47 7.11
N LEU A 294 -16.59 -18.02 6.47
CA LEU A 294 -17.17 -17.47 5.26
C LEU A 294 -18.25 -16.42 5.63
N ILE A 295 -18.72 -15.72 4.63
CA ILE A 295 -19.73 -14.65 4.84
C ILE A 295 -20.98 -15.26 5.46
N PRO A 296 -21.38 -14.82 6.66
CA PRO A 296 -22.62 -15.29 7.29
C PRO A 296 -23.84 -14.84 6.47
N THR A 297 -24.88 -15.65 6.47
CA THR A 297 -26.15 -15.29 5.85
C THR A 297 -27.27 -15.30 6.89
N ILE A 298 -28.02 -14.21 6.92
CA ILE A 298 -29.24 -14.08 7.74
C ILE A 298 -30.41 -14.19 6.80
N LYS A 299 -31.38 -15.03 7.16
CA LYS A 299 -32.62 -15.15 6.41
C LYS A 299 -33.80 -14.82 7.29
N ASN A 300 -34.58 -13.84 6.86
CA ASN A 300 -35.90 -13.54 7.38
C ASN A 300 -36.96 -13.97 6.37
N SER A 301 -37.97 -14.68 6.80
CA SER A 301 -39.04 -15.11 5.95
C SER A 301 -40.35 -15.01 6.72
N PRO A 302 -41.42 -14.39 6.16
CA PRO A 302 -42.70 -14.29 6.81
C PRO A 302 -43.36 -15.67 7.03
N ASN A 303 -43.04 -16.65 6.18
CA ASN A 303 -43.69 -17.97 6.12
C ASN A 303 -42.76 -19.12 6.56
N SER A 304 -41.56 -18.85 7.09
CA SER A 304 -40.64 -19.88 7.59
C SER A 304 -39.77 -19.33 8.70
N SER A 305 -39.23 -20.22 9.55
CA SER A 305 -38.32 -19.82 10.62
C SER A 305 -37.12 -19.01 10.13
N ASN A 306 -36.82 -17.93 10.82
CA ASN A 306 -35.62 -17.12 10.56
C ASN A 306 -34.42 -17.91 11.00
N TYR A 307 -33.29 -17.75 10.28
CA TYR A 307 -32.05 -18.41 10.67
C TYR A 307 -30.82 -17.54 10.39
N LEU A 308 -29.76 -17.77 11.19
CA LEU A 308 -28.43 -17.33 10.99
C LEU A 308 -27.56 -18.52 10.54
N ASN A 309 -26.93 -18.45 9.39
CA ASN A 309 -25.94 -19.41 8.90
C ASN A 309 -24.53 -18.80 9.01
N VAL A 310 -23.60 -19.50 9.66
CA VAL A 310 -22.22 -19.03 9.87
C VAL A 310 -21.25 -20.08 9.34
N PRO A 311 -21.00 -20.13 8.01
CA PRO A 311 -20.14 -21.16 7.43
C PRO A 311 -18.68 -20.98 7.83
N TYR A 312 -17.99 -22.10 8.04
CA TYR A 312 -16.57 -22.17 8.28
C TYR A 312 -15.90 -23.09 7.26
N PHE A 313 -14.93 -22.57 6.54
CA PHE A 313 -14.11 -23.32 5.59
C PHE A 313 -12.82 -23.79 6.27
N LEU A 314 -12.49 -25.07 6.16
CA LEU A 314 -11.30 -25.69 6.70
C LEU A 314 -10.45 -26.29 5.56
N ALA A 315 -9.39 -25.62 5.17
CA ALA A 315 -8.40 -26.15 4.25
C ALA A 315 -7.49 -27.15 5.00
N LEU A 316 -7.66 -28.45 4.77
CA LEU A 316 -6.83 -29.49 5.38
C LEU A 316 -5.49 -29.65 4.69
N ALA A 317 -5.49 -29.57 3.35
CA ALA A 317 -4.31 -29.64 2.50
C ALA A 317 -4.61 -28.94 1.16
N GLU A 318 -3.63 -28.83 0.28
CA GLU A 318 -3.80 -28.21 -1.05
C GLU A 318 -4.90 -28.88 -1.88
N ASN A 319 -5.11 -30.18 -1.67
CA ASN A 319 -6.03 -30.99 -2.46
C ASN A 319 -7.29 -31.42 -1.69
N LYS A 320 -7.50 -31.00 -0.42
CA LYS A 320 -8.68 -31.41 0.37
C LYS A 320 -9.11 -30.35 1.37
N ASP A 321 -10.41 -30.24 1.55
CA ASP A 321 -11.05 -29.27 2.46
C ASP A 321 -12.41 -29.77 3.02
N PHE A 322 -12.84 -29.10 4.08
CA PHE A 322 -14.19 -29.16 4.63
C PHE A 322 -14.86 -27.78 4.60
N THR A 323 -16.15 -27.77 4.45
CA THR A 323 -17.00 -26.61 4.74
C THR A 323 -18.08 -27.01 5.73
N PHE A 324 -18.08 -26.41 6.90
CA PHE A 324 -19.09 -26.58 7.93
C PHE A 324 -20.08 -25.41 7.84
N SER A 325 -21.37 -25.66 7.73
CA SER A 325 -22.41 -24.63 7.57
C SER A 325 -23.51 -24.80 8.63
N PRO A 326 -23.24 -24.42 9.90
CA PRO A 326 -24.26 -24.46 10.94
C PRO A 326 -25.29 -23.37 10.70
N ARG A 327 -26.58 -23.75 10.84
CA ARG A 327 -27.76 -22.85 10.83
C ARG A 327 -28.45 -22.88 12.18
N PHE A 328 -28.54 -21.70 12.77
CA PHE A 328 -29.25 -21.48 14.03
C PHE A 328 -30.56 -20.81 13.73
N TYR A 329 -31.66 -21.50 14.05
CA TYR A 329 -33.02 -21.01 13.82
C TYR A 329 -33.59 -20.31 15.04
N SER A 330 -34.51 -19.38 14.84
CA SER A 330 -35.18 -18.63 15.91
C SER A 330 -36.12 -19.45 16.80
N ASP A 331 -36.47 -20.67 16.38
CA ASP A 331 -37.44 -21.57 16.99
C ASP A 331 -36.81 -22.88 17.52
N ASP A 332 -35.65 -22.78 18.14
CA ASP A 332 -34.90 -23.90 18.75
C ASP A 332 -34.58 -25.06 17.79
N LYS A 333 -34.51 -24.78 16.50
CA LYS A 333 -34.04 -25.75 15.50
C LYS A 333 -32.56 -25.52 15.18
N PHE A 334 -31.91 -26.59 14.86
CA PHE A 334 -30.51 -26.56 14.45
C PHE A 334 -30.30 -27.43 13.21
N LEU A 335 -29.51 -26.89 12.25
CA LEU A 335 -29.09 -27.66 11.10
C LEU A 335 -27.60 -27.48 10.92
N LEU A 336 -26.87 -28.59 10.75
CA LEU A 336 -25.47 -28.59 10.31
C LEU A 336 -25.39 -29.25 8.95
N GLN A 337 -24.83 -28.53 7.96
CA GLN A 337 -24.41 -29.09 6.69
C GLN A 337 -22.91 -29.10 6.61
N THR A 338 -22.33 -30.20 6.14
CA THR A 338 -20.88 -30.38 6.01
C THR A 338 -20.55 -30.91 4.62
N GLU A 339 -19.73 -30.19 3.88
CA GLU A 339 -19.20 -30.63 2.60
C GLU A 339 -17.73 -30.97 2.74
N TYR A 340 -17.31 -32.17 2.31
CA TYR A 340 -15.93 -32.58 2.17
C TYR A 340 -15.57 -32.71 0.70
N ARG A 341 -14.42 -32.18 0.30
CA ARG A 341 -13.91 -32.30 -1.07
C ARG A 341 -12.45 -32.73 -1.04
N GLN A 342 -12.13 -33.66 -1.93
CA GLN A 342 -10.73 -34.04 -2.20
C GLN A 342 -10.52 -34.28 -3.69
N LYS A 343 -9.44 -33.73 -4.21
CA LYS A 343 -9.01 -33.95 -5.59
C LYS A 343 -7.56 -34.41 -5.61
N ASN A 344 -7.32 -35.62 -6.12
CA ASN A 344 -5.99 -36.17 -6.36
C ASN A 344 -5.71 -36.10 -7.89
N LEU A 345 -4.55 -36.58 -8.30
CA LEU A 345 -4.16 -36.57 -9.71
C LEU A 345 -5.18 -37.34 -10.57
N ASN A 346 -5.59 -38.54 -10.14
CA ASN A 346 -6.42 -39.47 -10.90
C ASN A 346 -7.77 -39.77 -10.23
N SER A 347 -8.13 -39.05 -9.17
CA SER A 347 -9.41 -39.24 -8.50
C SER A 347 -9.94 -37.97 -7.87
N SER A 348 -11.25 -37.86 -7.78
CA SER A 348 -11.94 -36.83 -7.03
C SER A 348 -13.05 -37.43 -6.19
N GLN A 349 -13.30 -36.83 -5.03
CA GLN A 349 -14.45 -37.20 -4.21
C GLN A 349 -15.04 -35.96 -3.54
N ILE A 350 -16.37 -35.99 -3.47
CA ILE A 350 -17.15 -34.98 -2.76
C ILE A 350 -18.17 -35.73 -1.89
N SER A 351 -18.28 -35.32 -0.62
CA SER A 351 -19.28 -35.79 0.30
C SER A 351 -20.03 -34.59 0.86
N ASP A 352 -21.35 -34.57 0.76
CA ASP A 352 -22.22 -33.58 1.36
C ASP A 352 -23.17 -34.28 2.32
N PHE A 353 -23.08 -33.92 3.57
CA PHE A 353 -23.84 -34.47 4.65
C PHE A 353 -24.56 -33.38 5.41
N SER A 354 -25.82 -33.58 5.79
CA SER A 354 -26.49 -32.70 6.74
C SER A 354 -27.27 -33.44 7.80
N PHE A 355 -27.45 -32.76 8.88
CA PHE A 355 -28.19 -33.21 10.03
C PHE A 355 -29.04 -32.05 10.55
N PHE A 356 -30.33 -32.29 10.71
CA PHE A 356 -31.33 -31.35 11.19
C PHE A 356 -32.04 -31.89 12.41
N LYS A 357 -32.06 -31.12 13.48
CA LYS A 357 -32.74 -31.44 14.73
C LYS A 357 -33.77 -30.38 15.08
N GLU A 358 -34.97 -30.84 15.45
CA GLU A 358 -36.06 -30.06 15.97
C GLU A 358 -36.44 -30.61 17.38
N LYS A 359 -36.90 -29.74 18.28
CA LYS A 359 -37.02 -30.03 19.73
C LYS A 359 -37.74 -31.32 20.09
N ASN A 360 -38.81 -31.67 19.36
CA ASN A 360 -39.66 -32.82 19.66
C ASN A 360 -39.82 -33.83 18.51
N ASN A 361 -38.99 -33.70 17.46
CA ASN A 361 -39.10 -34.54 16.27
C ASN A 361 -37.85 -35.41 16.06
N SER A 362 -38.01 -36.48 15.28
CA SER A 362 -36.93 -37.30 14.83
C SER A 362 -35.90 -36.49 14.03
N THR A 363 -34.63 -36.80 14.23
CA THR A 363 -33.54 -36.20 13.45
C THR A 363 -33.71 -36.53 11.96
N LYS A 364 -33.57 -35.53 11.10
CA LYS A 364 -33.57 -35.68 9.64
C LYS A 364 -32.15 -35.43 9.11
N SER A 365 -31.77 -36.15 8.06
CA SER A 365 -30.43 -36.05 7.49
C SER A 365 -30.44 -36.33 5.99
N HIS A 366 -29.38 -35.96 5.31
CA HIS A 366 -29.02 -36.47 3.99
C HIS A 366 -27.52 -36.81 3.93
N LEU A 367 -27.20 -37.73 3.04
CA LEU A 367 -25.84 -38.09 2.67
C LEU A 367 -25.75 -38.20 1.17
N PHE A 368 -24.96 -37.37 0.55
CA PHE A 368 -24.60 -37.45 -0.85
C PHE A 368 -23.10 -37.68 -0.97
N TYR A 369 -22.71 -38.59 -1.83
CA TYR A 369 -21.34 -38.93 -2.07
C TYR A 369 -21.11 -39.19 -3.53
N GLU A 370 -20.06 -38.60 -4.09
CA GLU A 370 -19.61 -38.85 -5.46
C GLU A 370 -18.11 -39.10 -5.42
N PHE A 371 -17.71 -40.18 -6.10
CA PHE A 371 -16.31 -40.56 -6.24
C PHE A 371 -16.04 -40.92 -7.71
N ASP A 372 -15.04 -40.25 -8.28
CA ASP A 372 -14.57 -40.47 -9.64
C ASP A 372 -13.10 -40.90 -9.59
N LYS A 373 -12.74 -41.91 -10.37
CA LYS A 373 -11.37 -42.39 -10.50
C LYS A 373 -11.06 -42.82 -11.93
N GLU A 374 -10.02 -42.26 -12.50
CA GLU A 374 -9.43 -42.76 -13.76
C GLU A 374 -8.58 -43.99 -13.46
N LEU A 375 -8.83 -45.05 -14.22
CA LEU A 375 -8.10 -46.33 -14.12
C LEU A 375 -7.22 -46.49 -15.36
N TYR A 376 -5.95 -46.69 -15.14
CA TYR A 376 -5.02 -46.96 -16.23
C TYR A 376 -4.91 -48.49 -16.49
N THR A 377 -5.68 -48.99 -17.44
CA THR A 377 -5.66 -50.42 -17.83
C THR A 377 -5.04 -50.57 -19.21
N LYS A 378 -4.15 -51.55 -19.37
CA LYS A 378 -3.41 -51.77 -20.63
C LYS A 378 -4.28 -52.07 -21.84
N ASN A 379 -5.51 -52.52 -21.63
CA ASN A 379 -6.40 -53.02 -22.70
C ASN A 379 -7.49 -52.03 -23.10
N PHE A 380 -7.58 -50.87 -22.48
CA PHE A 380 -8.61 -49.89 -22.76
C PHE A 380 -8.01 -48.48 -22.88
N ASN A 381 -8.47 -47.72 -23.85
CA ASN A 381 -8.03 -46.33 -24.05
C ASN A 381 -8.50 -45.40 -22.91
N GLU A 382 -9.66 -45.69 -22.36
CA GLU A 382 -10.25 -44.98 -21.24
C GLU A 382 -10.95 -45.96 -20.29
N SER A 383 -10.72 -45.82 -18.99
CA SER A 383 -11.39 -46.64 -17.97
C SER A 383 -11.65 -45.72 -16.77
N ASN A 384 -12.91 -45.56 -16.42
CA ASN A 384 -13.34 -44.68 -15.32
C ASN A 384 -14.23 -45.49 -14.35
N LEU A 385 -13.99 -45.28 -13.05
CA LEU A 385 -14.86 -45.74 -12.00
C LEU A 385 -15.61 -44.53 -11.40
N ASN A 386 -16.92 -44.53 -11.53
CA ASN A 386 -17.80 -43.54 -10.91
C ASN A 386 -18.71 -44.24 -9.87
N LEU A 387 -18.75 -43.70 -8.66
CA LEU A 387 -19.63 -44.14 -7.58
C LEU A 387 -20.43 -42.95 -7.11
N LYS A 388 -21.76 -43.06 -7.15
CA LYS A 388 -22.67 -42.03 -6.71
C LYS A 388 -23.68 -42.58 -5.70
N ILE A 389 -23.80 -41.95 -4.54
CA ILE A 389 -24.72 -42.31 -3.48
C ILE A 389 -25.53 -41.07 -3.13
N GLN A 390 -26.85 -41.20 -3.13
CA GLN A 390 -27.79 -40.17 -2.71
C GLN A 390 -28.79 -40.76 -1.75
N GLN A 391 -28.80 -40.28 -0.52
CA GLN A 391 -29.75 -40.73 0.52
C GLN A 391 -30.29 -39.52 1.30
N SER A 392 -31.59 -39.48 1.50
CA SER A 392 -32.28 -38.46 2.31
C SER A 392 -33.30 -39.10 3.23
N SER A 393 -33.54 -38.51 4.39
CA SER A 393 -34.53 -38.97 5.37
C SER A 393 -35.98 -38.96 4.83
N ASN A 394 -36.27 -38.00 3.93
CA ASN A 394 -37.52 -37.95 3.19
C ASN A 394 -37.38 -37.09 1.93
N ASP A 395 -38.30 -37.19 1.00
CA ASP A 395 -38.25 -36.55 -0.32
C ASP A 395 -38.32 -35.04 -0.28
N THR A 396 -38.88 -34.44 0.76
CA THR A 396 -39.01 -32.99 0.90
C THR A 396 -37.94 -32.35 1.75
N TYR A 397 -37.02 -33.14 2.33
CA TYR A 397 -36.06 -32.65 3.31
C TYR A 397 -35.19 -31.51 2.78
N LEU A 398 -34.62 -31.68 1.59
CA LEU A 398 -33.77 -30.71 0.96
C LEU A 398 -34.50 -29.41 0.63
N LYS A 399 -35.71 -29.55 0.08
CA LYS A 399 -36.58 -28.43 -0.34
C LYS A 399 -37.07 -27.64 0.88
N ALA A 400 -37.57 -28.35 1.90
CA ALA A 400 -38.05 -27.75 3.14
C ALA A 400 -36.98 -26.94 3.87
N ASN A 401 -35.74 -27.44 3.93
CA ASN A 401 -34.64 -26.77 4.56
C ASN A 401 -33.84 -25.88 3.59
N ARG A 402 -34.24 -25.79 2.33
CA ARG A 402 -33.53 -25.02 1.28
C ARG A 402 -32.04 -25.32 1.26
N LEU A 403 -31.69 -26.60 1.32
CA LEU A 403 -30.32 -27.05 1.22
C LEU A 403 -29.88 -26.97 -0.24
N LYS A 404 -28.63 -26.49 -0.41
CA LYS A 404 -27.95 -26.47 -1.70
C LYS A 404 -26.78 -27.44 -1.61
N SER A 405 -26.66 -28.32 -2.58
CA SER A 405 -25.52 -29.21 -2.73
C SER A 405 -24.92 -29.05 -4.11
N THR A 406 -23.59 -29.16 -4.19
CA THR A 406 -22.86 -29.21 -5.46
C THR A 406 -23.13 -30.51 -6.23
N LEU A 407 -23.64 -31.54 -5.53
CA LEU A 407 -23.91 -32.87 -6.08
C LEU A 407 -25.36 -33.03 -6.63
N ILE A 408 -26.17 -31.99 -6.53
CA ILE A 408 -27.52 -31.97 -7.08
C ILE A 408 -27.59 -30.96 -8.22
N LYS A 409 -27.84 -31.47 -9.44
CA LYS A 409 -28.02 -30.63 -10.62
C LYS A 409 -29.43 -30.06 -10.70
N ASP A 410 -30.44 -30.85 -10.35
CA ASP A 410 -31.83 -30.44 -10.27
C ASP A 410 -32.30 -30.41 -8.80
N LYS A 411 -32.93 -29.30 -8.38
CA LYS A 411 -33.31 -29.10 -6.98
C LYS A 411 -34.54 -29.92 -6.56
N ASP A 412 -35.26 -30.47 -7.49
CA ASP A 412 -36.55 -31.09 -7.28
C ASP A 412 -36.54 -32.62 -7.36
N THR A 413 -35.47 -33.21 -7.90
CA THR A 413 -35.34 -34.67 -8.05
C THR A 413 -33.99 -35.15 -7.54
N LEU A 414 -34.01 -36.27 -6.79
CA LEU A 414 -32.83 -37.07 -6.53
C LEU A 414 -32.55 -37.91 -7.78
N GLU A 415 -31.33 -37.91 -8.26
CA GLU A 415 -30.93 -38.82 -9.33
C GLU A 415 -30.83 -40.25 -8.74
N ASN A 416 -31.53 -41.20 -9.32
CA ASN A 416 -31.53 -42.62 -8.93
C ASN A 416 -30.27 -43.31 -9.42
#